data_50c6686497186e7f458519d6237d856d
#
_entry.id   50c6686497186e7f458519d6237d856d
#
_cell.length_a   1.000
_cell.length_b   1.000
_cell.length_c   1.000
_cell.angle_alpha   90.00
_cell.angle_beta   90.00
_cell.angle_gamma   90.00
#
_symmetry.space_group_name_H-M   'P 1'
#
loop_
_entity.id
_entity.type
_entity.pdbx_description
1 polymer ?
#
loop_
_entity_poly.entity_id
_entity_poly.type
_entity_poly.pdbx_seq_one_letter_code
_entity_poly.pdbx_strand_id
1 'polypeptide(L)'
;MPFCGFLLANVINLNQMRACAAVHDPQRVNEEERSFIVKIIRTKDYADMSRKAANIISAQVIMKPDCVLGLATGGTPVGTYEKLVERYNEGDLDFSEVTSVNLDEYRGLPKDHPESYWSFMHRNLFDHVNIDPAHINLPDAH
;
A
#
# COMPACT_ATOMS: atom_id res chain seq x y z
N MET A 1 11.38 -27.39 3.97
CA MET A 1 10.30 -27.05 3.02
C MET A 1 10.41 -25.56 2.75
N PRO A 2 10.60 -25.10 1.50
CA PRO A 2 10.72 -23.66 1.24
C PRO A 2 9.32 -23.03 1.30
N PHE A 3 9.15 -22.11 2.21
CA PHE A 3 7.97 -21.22 2.26
C PHE A 3 7.96 -20.35 1.00
N CYS A 4 7.05 -20.65 0.10
CA CYS A 4 6.75 -19.80 -1.04
C CYS A 4 5.78 -18.71 -0.59
N GLY A 5 6.30 -17.61 -0.03
CA GLY A 5 5.50 -16.46 0.35
C GLY A 5 5.10 -15.68 -0.91
N PHE A 6 3.84 -15.76 -1.32
CA PHE A 6 3.28 -14.85 -2.31
C PHE A 6 2.94 -13.53 -1.62
N LEU A 7 3.73 -12.50 -1.89
CA LEU A 7 3.34 -11.14 -1.56
C LEU A 7 2.61 -10.55 -2.76
N LEU A 8 1.29 -10.44 -2.68
CA LEU A 8 0.53 -9.51 -3.52
C LEU A 8 0.67 -8.12 -2.90
N ALA A 9 1.78 -7.45 -3.18
CA ALA A 9 1.84 -6.01 -3.01
C ALA A 9 1.13 -5.39 -4.21
N ASN A 10 -0.19 -5.28 -4.14
CA ASN A 10 -0.92 -4.42 -5.06
C ASN A 10 -0.65 -2.98 -4.67
N VAL A 11 0.42 -2.40 -5.21
CA VAL A 11 0.52 -0.95 -5.35
C VAL A 11 -0.50 -0.57 -6.41
N ILE A 12 -1.74 -0.37 -5.99
CA ILE A 12 -2.81 0.06 -6.88
C ILE A 12 -2.62 1.55 -7.10
N ASN A 13 -2.11 1.90 -8.25
CA ASN A 13 -2.17 3.28 -8.72
C ASN A 13 -3.65 3.60 -9.04
N LEU A 14 -4.35 4.27 -8.14
CA LEU A 14 -5.77 4.62 -8.28
C LEU A 14 -6.08 5.50 -9.50
N ASN A 15 -5.09 6.12 -10.13
CA ASN A 15 -5.27 6.73 -11.44
C ASN A 15 -5.59 5.66 -12.53
N GLN A 16 -5.24 4.40 -12.30
CA GLN A 16 -5.68 3.28 -13.15
C GLN A 16 -7.11 2.83 -12.84
N MET A 17 -7.62 3.02 -11.62
CA MET A 17 -9.02 2.71 -11.28
C MET A 17 -10.01 3.75 -11.84
N ARG A 18 -9.65 5.02 -11.98
CA ARG A 18 -10.50 6.02 -12.63
C ARG A 18 -10.75 5.72 -14.11
N ALA A 19 -9.85 4.99 -14.75
CA ALA A 19 -10.06 4.54 -16.15
C ALA A 19 -11.09 3.41 -16.26
N CYS A 20 -11.35 2.64 -15.20
CA CYS A 20 -12.39 1.59 -15.21
C CYS A 20 -13.81 2.10 -14.95
N ALA A 21 -13.98 3.27 -14.33
CA ALA A 21 -15.30 3.81 -13.96
C ALA A 21 -15.92 4.74 -15.03
N ALA A 22 -15.19 5.05 -16.10
CA ALA A 22 -15.60 6.02 -17.13
C ALA A 22 -15.90 5.36 -18.48
N VAL A 23 -16.51 4.19 -18.50
CA VAL A 23 -16.88 3.55 -19.76
C VAL A 23 -18.39 3.34 -19.86
N HIS A 24 -19.06 4.30 -20.47
CA HIS A 24 -20.14 4.02 -21.42
C HIS A 24 -20.20 5.13 -22.47
N ASP A 25 -19.20 5.15 -23.36
CA ASP A 25 -19.28 5.83 -24.65
C ASP A 25 -18.99 4.79 -25.75
N PRO A 26 -20.01 4.38 -26.56
CA PRO A 26 -19.84 3.31 -27.56
C PRO A 26 -19.00 3.72 -28.78
N GLN A 27 -18.40 4.89 -28.85
CA GLN A 27 -17.70 5.40 -30.04
C GLN A 27 -16.20 5.65 -29.87
N ARG A 28 -15.56 5.23 -28.79
CA ARG A 28 -14.10 5.23 -28.66
C ARG A 28 -13.50 3.83 -28.72
N VAL A 29 -13.52 3.25 -29.89
CA VAL A 29 -12.74 2.05 -30.21
C VAL A 29 -11.38 2.51 -30.74
N ASN A 30 -10.44 2.76 -29.85
CA ASN A 30 -8.98 2.69 -30.04
C ASN A 30 -8.30 2.80 -28.67
N GLU A 31 -8.65 1.91 -27.74
CA GLU A 31 -7.81 1.66 -26.57
C GLU A 31 -6.83 0.56 -26.99
N GLU A 32 -5.54 0.94 -27.07
CA GLU A 32 -4.44 -0.01 -27.01
C GLU A 32 -4.74 -1.02 -25.92
N GLU A 33 -4.76 -2.31 -26.26
CA GLU A 33 -4.85 -3.41 -25.30
C GLU A 33 -3.77 -3.19 -24.26
N ARG A 34 -4.13 -2.64 -23.09
CA ARG A 34 -3.24 -2.57 -21.96
C ARG A 34 -3.02 -3.99 -21.46
N SER A 35 -2.02 -4.62 -22.02
CA SER A 35 -1.50 -5.88 -21.54
C SER A 35 -1.17 -5.73 -20.06
N PHE A 36 -1.95 -6.39 -19.19
CA PHE A 36 -1.63 -6.49 -17.79
C PHE A 36 -0.40 -7.37 -17.63
N ILE A 37 0.77 -6.74 -17.50
CA ILE A 37 2.00 -7.45 -17.24
C ILE A 37 2.05 -7.79 -15.76
N VAL A 38 1.82 -9.06 -15.41
CA VAL A 38 2.06 -9.56 -14.06
C VAL A 38 3.56 -9.72 -13.84
N LYS A 39 4.14 -8.91 -12.96
CA LYS A 39 5.53 -9.02 -12.56
C LYS A 39 5.67 -9.91 -11.33
N ILE A 40 6.36 -11.05 -11.48
CA ILE A 40 6.65 -11.96 -10.36
C ILE A 40 8.09 -11.73 -9.90
N ILE A 41 8.25 -11.40 -8.60
CA ILE A 41 9.56 -11.18 -7.97
C ILE A 41 9.82 -12.30 -6.98
N ARG A 42 10.82 -13.12 -7.26
CA ARG A 42 11.26 -14.18 -6.34
C ARG A 42 12.18 -13.58 -5.27
N THR A 43 12.02 -14.02 -4.04
CA THR A 43 12.79 -13.58 -2.89
C THR A 43 13.44 -14.77 -2.19
N LYS A 44 14.54 -14.54 -1.49
CA LYS A 44 15.27 -15.59 -0.77
C LYS A 44 14.58 -15.96 0.54
N ASP A 45 14.10 -14.93 1.25
CA ASP A 45 13.51 -15.02 2.57
C ASP A 45 12.57 -13.82 2.82
N TYR A 46 12.00 -13.76 4.01
CA TYR A 46 11.11 -12.68 4.45
C TYR A 46 11.79 -11.30 4.42
N ALA A 47 13.05 -11.23 4.86
CA ALA A 47 13.80 -9.96 4.89
C ALA A 47 14.06 -9.43 3.48
N ASP A 48 14.45 -10.29 2.53
CA ASP A 48 14.63 -9.92 1.13
C ASP A 48 13.30 -9.51 0.47
N MET A 49 12.20 -10.18 0.82
CA MET A 49 10.85 -9.82 0.38
C MET A 49 10.47 -8.42 0.87
N SER A 50 10.60 -8.18 2.17
CA SER A 50 10.27 -6.90 2.81
C SER A 50 11.09 -5.74 2.21
N ARG A 51 12.39 -5.95 2.05
CA ARG A 51 13.29 -4.98 1.44
C ARG A 51 12.90 -4.67 -0.02
N LYS A 52 12.60 -5.68 -0.83
CA LYS A 52 12.21 -5.48 -2.24
C LYS A 52 10.85 -4.78 -2.36
N ALA A 53 9.89 -5.13 -1.51
CA ALA A 53 8.60 -4.46 -1.45
C ALA A 53 8.76 -2.99 -1.04
N ALA A 54 9.56 -2.71 -0.01
CA ALA A 54 9.86 -1.36 0.42
C ALA A 54 10.56 -0.54 -0.69
N ASN A 55 11.45 -1.15 -1.49
CA ASN A 55 12.07 -0.47 -2.63
C ASN A 55 11.04 0.01 -3.67
N ILE A 56 10.05 -0.81 -3.97
CA ILE A 56 9.00 -0.47 -4.94
C ILE A 56 8.14 0.67 -4.42
N ILE A 57 7.72 0.60 -3.15
CA ILE A 57 6.90 1.63 -2.52
C ILE A 57 7.70 2.94 -2.41
N SER A 58 8.96 2.88 -1.98
CA SER A 58 9.83 4.06 -1.90
C SER A 58 9.99 4.75 -3.25
N ALA A 59 10.24 3.98 -4.30
CA ALA A 59 10.34 4.54 -5.65
C ALA A 59 9.04 5.24 -6.07
N GLN A 60 7.87 4.67 -5.73
CA GLN A 60 6.58 5.27 -6.01
C GLN A 60 6.40 6.61 -5.27
N VAL A 61 6.73 6.66 -3.98
CA VAL A 61 6.63 7.88 -3.16
C VAL A 61 7.57 8.97 -3.67
N ILE A 62 8.83 8.62 -3.98
CA ILE A 62 9.82 9.58 -4.49
C ILE A 62 9.40 10.14 -5.86
N MET A 63 8.93 9.29 -6.77
CA MET A 63 8.55 9.72 -8.13
C MET A 63 7.20 10.45 -8.17
N LYS A 64 6.33 10.19 -7.22
CA LYS A 64 4.99 10.75 -7.14
C LYS A 64 4.61 10.98 -5.67
N PRO A 65 5.00 12.11 -5.07
CA PRO A 65 4.74 12.39 -3.64
C PRO A 65 3.26 12.35 -3.26
N ASP A 66 2.36 12.80 -4.15
CA ASP A 66 0.90 12.76 -3.99
C ASP A 66 0.28 11.41 -4.39
N CYS A 67 1.05 10.31 -4.29
CA CYS A 67 0.55 8.99 -4.65
C CYS A 67 -0.48 8.45 -3.65
N VAL A 68 -1.31 7.53 -4.14
CA VAL A 68 -2.22 6.77 -3.29
C VAL A 68 -1.68 5.36 -3.12
N LEU A 69 -1.47 4.96 -1.87
CA LEU A 69 -0.94 3.65 -1.51
C LEU A 69 -2.04 2.76 -0.93
N GLY A 70 -2.26 1.60 -1.57
CA GLY A 70 -3.03 0.52 -1.00
C GLY A 70 -2.18 -0.25 0.03
N LEU A 71 -2.56 -0.22 1.30
CA LEU A 71 -1.79 -0.81 2.38
C LEU A 71 -2.53 -2.02 2.97
N ALA A 72 -1.80 -3.10 3.20
CA ALA A 72 -2.33 -4.33 3.76
C ALA A 72 -2.04 -4.43 5.26
N THR A 73 -2.83 -5.24 5.96
CA THR A 73 -2.63 -5.61 7.36
C THR A 73 -2.12 -7.06 7.48
N GLY A 74 -1.83 -7.48 8.71
CA GLY A 74 -1.31 -8.82 9.00
C GLY A 74 0.21 -8.89 9.09
N GLY A 75 0.75 -10.06 9.36
CA GLY A 75 2.19 -10.24 9.63
C GLY A 75 3.10 -10.06 8.42
N THR A 76 2.58 -10.28 7.20
CA THR A 76 3.39 -10.25 5.97
C THR A 76 3.97 -8.86 5.67
N PRO A 77 3.22 -7.73 5.73
CA PRO A 77 3.75 -6.41 5.37
C PRO A 77 4.58 -5.75 6.48
N VAL A 78 4.61 -6.27 7.71
CA VAL A 78 5.27 -5.62 8.86
C VAL A 78 6.73 -5.26 8.54
N GLY A 79 7.52 -6.21 8.06
CA GLY A 79 8.91 -5.94 7.71
C GLY A 79 9.09 -4.95 6.55
N THR A 80 8.07 -4.80 5.68
CA THR A 80 8.06 -3.75 4.66
C THR A 80 7.87 -2.39 5.29
N TYR A 81 6.93 -2.27 6.25
CA TYR A 81 6.69 -1.02 6.98
C TYR A 81 7.89 -0.62 7.81
N GLU A 82 8.55 -1.55 8.50
CA GLU A 82 9.81 -1.30 9.20
C GLU A 82 10.86 -0.67 8.28
N LYS A 83 11.01 -1.21 7.06
CA LYS A 83 11.96 -0.66 6.07
C LYS A 83 11.56 0.71 5.53
N LEU A 84 10.27 1.01 5.43
CA LEU A 84 9.80 2.34 5.05
C LEU A 84 10.05 3.37 6.16
N VAL A 85 9.82 2.98 7.42
CA VAL A 85 10.11 3.82 8.60
C VAL A 85 11.62 4.10 8.72
N GLU A 86 12.47 3.07 8.53
CA GLU A 86 13.93 3.25 8.48
C GLU A 86 14.32 4.35 7.48
N ARG A 87 13.83 4.29 6.24
CA ARG A 87 14.13 5.27 5.18
C ARG A 87 13.55 6.65 5.44
N TYR A 88 12.38 6.71 6.06
CA TYR A 88 11.83 8.00 6.51
C TYR A 88 12.75 8.64 7.55
N ASN A 89 13.24 7.88 8.53
CA ASN A 89 14.15 8.37 9.55
C ASN A 89 15.53 8.77 8.98
N GLU A 90 15.97 8.14 7.89
CA GLU A 90 17.18 8.50 7.14
C GLU A 90 17.00 9.75 6.28
N GLY A 91 15.76 10.22 6.11
CA GLY A 91 15.42 11.41 5.30
C GLY A 91 15.21 11.13 3.82
N ASP A 92 15.16 9.85 3.42
CA ASP A 92 14.98 9.44 2.03
C ASP A 92 13.53 9.49 1.54
N LEU A 93 12.56 9.46 2.47
CA LEU A 93 11.13 9.44 2.16
C LEU A 93 10.36 10.54 2.88
N ASP A 94 9.37 11.08 2.19
CA ASP A 94 8.40 12.03 2.71
C ASP A 94 6.98 11.52 2.42
N PHE A 95 6.16 11.36 3.46
CA PHE A 95 4.79 10.86 3.36
C PHE A 95 3.73 11.97 3.51
N SER A 96 4.13 13.24 3.62
CA SER A 96 3.22 14.35 3.91
C SER A 96 2.09 14.52 2.89
N GLU A 97 2.34 14.20 1.61
CA GLU A 97 1.34 14.28 0.54
C GLU A 97 0.74 12.92 0.17
N VAL A 98 1.24 11.83 0.76
CA VAL A 98 0.77 10.46 0.47
C VAL A 98 -0.64 10.27 1.02
N THR A 99 -1.51 9.66 0.22
CA THR A 99 -2.82 9.16 0.66
C THR A 99 -2.76 7.65 0.84
N SER A 100 -3.19 7.13 1.99
CA SER A 100 -3.30 5.70 2.24
C SER A 100 -4.74 5.20 2.13
N VAL A 101 -4.91 3.96 1.65
CA VAL A 101 -6.18 3.25 1.62
C VAL A 101 -5.97 1.82 2.09
N ASN A 102 -6.71 1.40 3.11
CA ASN A 102 -6.78 0.00 3.53
C ASN A 102 -8.07 -0.64 3.01
N LEU A 103 -8.02 -1.96 2.74
CA LEU A 103 -9.12 -2.66 2.06
C LEU A 103 -10.27 -3.01 2.98
N ASP A 104 -10.00 -3.31 4.23
CA ASP A 104 -10.95 -3.87 5.18
C ASP A 104 -10.68 -3.41 6.61
N GLU A 105 -11.67 -3.63 7.48
CA GLU A 105 -11.61 -3.50 8.94
C GLU A 105 -12.57 -4.53 9.56
N TYR A 106 -12.33 -4.92 10.79
CA TYR A 106 -13.22 -5.79 11.55
C TYR A 106 -14.50 -5.09 11.94
N ARG A 107 -15.63 -5.67 11.52
CA ARG A 107 -16.95 -5.11 11.84
C ARG A 107 -17.24 -5.16 13.34
N GLY A 108 -17.70 -4.04 13.89
CA GLY A 108 -18.09 -3.93 15.29
C GLY A 108 -16.94 -3.82 16.28
N LEU A 109 -15.71 -3.63 15.80
CA LEU A 109 -14.54 -3.41 16.63
C LEU A 109 -14.27 -1.91 16.76
N PRO A 110 -14.11 -1.34 17.98
CA PRO A 110 -13.72 0.06 18.15
C PRO A 110 -12.36 0.34 17.50
N LYS A 111 -12.17 1.53 16.95
CA LYS A 111 -10.90 1.93 16.30
C LYS A 111 -9.67 1.77 17.20
N ASP A 112 -9.82 2.11 18.48
CA ASP A 112 -8.78 2.05 19.50
C ASP A 112 -8.56 0.64 20.08
N HIS A 113 -9.33 -0.36 19.62
CA HIS A 113 -9.10 -1.73 20.04
C HIS A 113 -7.72 -2.22 19.54
N PRO A 114 -6.91 -2.91 20.37
CA PRO A 114 -5.56 -3.35 19.98
C PRO A 114 -5.51 -4.23 18.73
N GLU A 115 -6.58 -4.98 18.46
CA GLU A 115 -6.69 -5.88 17.31
C GLU A 115 -7.32 -5.22 16.08
N SER A 116 -7.75 -3.95 16.14
CA SER A 116 -8.28 -3.24 14.96
C SER A 116 -7.17 -3.03 13.94
N TYR A 117 -7.52 -2.97 12.67
CA TYR A 117 -6.56 -2.65 11.61
C TYR A 117 -6.14 -1.19 11.67
N TRP A 118 -6.99 -0.31 12.19
CA TRP A 118 -6.59 1.05 12.55
C TRP A 118 -5.39 1.05 13.51
N SER A 119 -5.52 0.37 14.67
CA SER A 119 -4.43 0.28 15.65
C SER A 119 -3.21 -0.44 15.10
N PHE A 120 -3.41 -1.45 14.25
CA PHE A 120 -2.32 -2.14 13.57
C PHE A 120 -1.51 -1.19 12.67
N MET A 121 -2.17 -0.40 11.83
CA MET A 121 -1.51 0.52 10.89
C MET A 121 -0.79 1.65 11.61
N HIS A 122 -1.40 2.22 12.65
CA HIS A 122 -0.76 3.23 13.49
C HIS A 122 0.51 2.67 14.14
N ARG A 123 0.43 1.52 14.78
CA ARG A 123 1.54 0.88 15.47
C ARG A 123 2.71 0.49 14.56
N ASN A 124 2.43 0.15 13.29
CA ASN A 124 3.47 -0.36 12.37
C ASN A 124 3.96 0.68 11.36
N LEU A 125 3.21 1.75 11.08
CA LEU A 125 3.58 2.73 10.06
C LEU A 125 3.19 4.16 10.43
N PHE A 126 1.90 4.47 10.64
CA PHE A 126 1.43 5.85 10.62
C PHE A 126 2.00 6.72 11.74
N ASP A 127 2.19 6.16 12.95
CA ASP A 127 2.77 6.89 14.08
C ASP A 127 4.29 7.13 13.93
N HIS A 128 4.91 6.54 12.93
CA HIS A 128 6.36 6.59 12.71
C HIS A 128 6.78 7.42 11.51
N VAL A 129 5.82 7.96 10.73
CA VAL A 129 6.07 8.78 9.53
C VAL A 129 5.20 10.04 9.55
N ASN A 130 5.45 10.98 8.64
CA ASN A 130 4.75 12.26 8.60
C ASN A 130 3.50 12.27 7.69
N ILE A 131 2.79 11.16 7.58
CA ILE A 131 1.53 11.12 6.83
C ILE A 131 0.48 12.02 7.49
N ASP A 132 -0.24 12.82 6.69
CA ASP A 132 -1.34 13.63 7.21
C ASP A 132 -2.51 12.70 7.64
N PRO A 133 -3.00 12.79 8.89
CA PRO A 133 -4.16 12.02 9.35
C PRO A 133 -5.40 12.19 8.46
N ALA A 134 -5.57 13.34 7.78
CA ALA A 134 -6.66 13.57 6.84
C ALA A 134 -6.52 12.73 5.55
N HIS A 135 -5.34 12.21 5.26
CA HIS A 135 -5.06 11.38 4.10
C HIS A 135 -5.09 9.88 4.42
N ILE A 136 -5.41 9.49 5.65
CA ILE A 136 -5.53 8.09 6.06
C ILE A 136 -6.97 7.61 5.86
N ASN A 137 -7.17 6.62 4.99
CA ASN A 137 -8.47 6.05 4.69
C ASN A 137 -8.52 4.58 5.07
N LEU A 138 -9.26 4.27 6.14
CA LEU A 138 -9.67 2.93 6.51
C LEU A 138 -11.20 2.83 6.46
N PRO A 139 -11.76 1.66 6.12
CA PRO A 139 -13.19 1.43 6.19
C PRO A 139 -13.72 1.65 7.61
N ASP A 140 -14.96 2.13 7.70
CA ASP A 140 -15.64 2.26 8.99
C ASP A 140 -16.10 0.89 9.47
N ALA A 141 -15.87 0.60 10.76
CA ALA A 141 -16.21 -0.69 11.39
C ALA A 141 -17.72 -0.86 11.71
N HIS A 142 -18.55 0.13 11.37
CA HIS A 142 -19.99 0.18 11.69
C HIS A 142 -20.90 -0.36 10.60
#